data_ac1ed3c160e38bac9566d7c083b470e5
#
_entry.id   ac1ed3c160e38bac9566d7c083b470e5
#
_cell.length_a   1.000
_cell.length_b   1.000
_cell.length_c   1.000
_cell.angle_alpha   90.00
_cell.angle_beta   90.00
_cell.angle_gamma   90.00
#
_symmetry.space_group_name_H-M   'P 1'
#
loop_
_entity.id
_entity.type
_entity.pdbx_description
1 polymer ?
#
loop_
_entity_poly.entity_id
_entity_poly.type
_entity_poly.pdbx_seq_one_letter_code
_entity_poly.pdbx_strand_id
1 'polypeptide(L)'
;MSSLAVYRNEQHAIIRAMAVDSIPSCKPAQWQTQYSSGYVEDLTKKHSEIESMSANDRLTQDSMTRARIHRNTSQSAFYAVVAKYGADEQERANAVNELVRVVVCEGVSDDFKRLIIWTWASISIKRGFIERIVDMCEQSRATIFRKKRAITDQLNELEKTVATDLSAILKDVCLS
;
A
#
# COMPACT_ATOMS: atom_id res chain seq x y z
N MET A 1 -11.98 -24.05 -18.27
CA MET A 1 -12.04 -22.61 -18.61
C MET A 1 -10.95 -21.95 -17.81
N SER A 2 -9.86 -21.49 -18.44
CA SER A 2 -8.75 -20.84 -17.71
C SER A 2 -9.25 -19.51 -17.15
N SER A 3 -9.23 -19.39 -15.83
CA SER A 3 -9.47 -18.16 -15.12
C SER A 3 -8.44 -17.13 -15.62
N LEU A 4 -8.90 -16.14 -16.37
CA LEU A 4 -8.09 -15.00 -16.81
C LEU A 4 -7.50 -14.32 -15.58
N ALA A 5 -6.20 -14.43 -15.39
CA ALA A 5 -5.52 -13.76 -14.30
C ALA A 5 -5.60 -12.25 -14.53
N VAL A 6 -6.57 -11.60 -13.88
CA VAL A 6 -6.80 -10.13 -13.96
C VAL A 6 -5.60 -9.35 -13.42
N TYR A 7 -4.84 -9.97 -12.52
CA TYR A 7 -3.66 -9.37 -11.91
C TYR A 7 -2.40 -10.17 -12.24
N ARG A 8 -1.28 -9.48 -12.40
CA ARG A 8 0.02 -10.10 -12.70
C ARG A 8 0.62 -10.83 -11.50
N ASN A 9 0.45 -10.23 -10.33
CA ASN A 9 0.92 -10.74 -9.04
C ASN A 9 0.11 -10.08 -7.91
N GLU A 10 0.34 -10.53 -6.71
CA GLU A 10 -0.34 -10.06 -5.49
C GLU A 10 -0.13 -8.57 -5.26
N GLN A 11 1.07 -8.07 -5.48
CA GLN A 11 1.38 -6.64 -5.30
C GLN A 11 0.61 -5.77 -6.30
N HIS A 12 0.50 -6.19 -7.55
CA HIS A 12 -0.30 -5.50 -8.56
C HIS A 12 -1.79 -5.49 -8.17
N ALA A 13 -2.31 -6.60 -7.64
CA ALA A 13 -3.69 -6.69 -7.14
C ALA A 13 -3.93 -5.73 -5.97
N ILE A 14 -3.01 -5.67 -5.01
CA ILE A 14 -3.09 -4.76 -3.86
C ILE A 14 -3.10 -3.30 -4.33
N ILE A 15 -2.13 -2.92 -5.17
CA ILE A 15 -2.02 -1.55 -5.69
C ILE A 15 -3.31 -1.13 -6.39
N ARG A 16 -3.83 -1.95 -7.29
CA ARG A 16 -5.07 -1.66 -8.01
C ARG A 16 -6.28 -1.60 -7.10
N ALA A 17 -6.42 -2.56 -6.19
CA ALA A 17 -7.52 -2.61 -5.25
C ALA A 17 -7.54 -1.39 -4.31
N MET A 18 -6.39 -0.90 -3.87
CA MET A 18 -6.30 0.29 -3.01
C MET A 18 -6.43 1.60 -3.78
N ALA A 19 -6.20 1.56 -5.10
CA ALA A 19 -6.38 2.70 -5.99
C ALA A 19 -7.83 2.92 -6.43
N VAL A 20 -8.75 2.01 -6.10
CA VAL A 20 -10.18 2.17 -6.39
C VAL A 20 -10.72 3.34 -5.57
N ASP A 21 -11.03 4.41 -6.26
CA ASP A 21 -11.73 5.55 -5.69
C ASP A 21 -13.22 5.22 -5.54
N SER A 22 -13.73 5.45 -4.37
CA SER A 22 -15.18 5.54 -4.15
C SER A 22 -15.79 6.80 -4.79
N ILE A 23 -14.94 7.72 -5.34
CA ILE A 23 -15.35 8.98 -5.96
C ILE A 23 -14.65 9.14 -7.31
N PRO A 24 -15.38 9.17 -8.43
CA PRO A 24 -14.82 9.21 -9.79
C PRO A 24 -14.00 10.46 -10.16
N SER A 25 -13.90 11.45 -9.27
CA SER A 25 -13.30 12.76 -9.55
C SER A 25 -11.89 12.98 -8.97
N CYS A 26 -11.32 12.01 -8.26
CA CYS A 26 -10.01 12.20 -7.67
C CYS A 26 -8.87 12.00 -8.68
N LYS A 27 -7.91 12.93 -8.67
CA LYS A 27 -6.69 12.82 -9.47
C LYS A 27 -5.90 11.58 -9.02
N PRO A 28 -5.33 10.80 -9.95
CA PRO A 28 -4.51 9.65 -9.59
C PRO A 28 -3.36 10.08 -8.68
N ALA A 29 -3.09 9.30 -7.64
CA ALA A 29 -1.95 9.53 -6.77
C ALA A 29 -0.63 9.47 -7.56
N GLN A 30 0.39 10.20 -7.11
CA GLN A 30 1.66 10.34 -7.83
C GLN A 30 2.32 8.99 -8.17
N TRP A 31 2.16 7.97 -7.32
CA TRP A 31 2.66 6.63 -7.59
C TRP A 31 1.85 5.88 -8.66
N GLN A 32 0.54 6.18 -8.82
CA GLN A 32 -0.27 5.63 -9.90
C GLN A 32 0.22 6.12 -11.26
N THR A 33 0.66 7.39 -11.34
CA THR A 33 1.25 7.97 -12.55
C THR A 33 2.60 7.33 -12.89
N GLN A 34 3.42 7.01 -11.90
CA GLN A 34 4.69 6.29 -12.12
C GLN A 34 4.46 4.85 -12.60
N TYR A 35 3.45 4.16 -12.06
CA TYR A 35 3.10 2.81 -12.52
C TYR A 35 2.42 2.80 -13.90
N SER A 36 1.68 3.84 -14.25
CA SER A 36 1.05 3.93 -15.57
C SER A 36 2.03 4.26 -16.69
N SER A 37 3.08 5.04 -16.43
CA SER A 37 4.02 5.48 -17.48
C SER A 37 5.15 4.50 -17.78
N GLY A 38 5.62 3.71 -16.81
CA GLY A 38 6.73 2.76 -17.01
C GLY A 38 6.30 1.30 -17.25
N TYR A 39 5.08 0.97 -16.88
CA TYR A 39 4.59 -0.41 -16.88
C TYR A 39 3.69 -0.75 -18.07
N VAL A 40 3.18 0.27 -18.78
CA VAL A 40 2.28 0.08 -19.92
C VAL A 40 3.04 -0.41 -21.17
N GLU A 41 4.29 -0.01 -21.36
CA GLU A 41 5.07 -0.42 -22.55
C GLU A 41 5.41 -1.92 -22.57
N ASP A 42 5.60 -2.54 -21.40
CA ASP A 42 5.86 -3.99 -21.34
C ASP A 42 4.58 -4.83 -21.33
N LEU A 43 3.42 -4.21 -21.04
CA LEU A 43 2.11 -4.86 -21.01
C LEU A 43 1.54 -5.17 -22.39
N THR A 44 1.83 -4.32 -23.36
CA THR A 44 1.22 -4.41 -24.70
C THR A 44 1.68 -5.64 -25.49
N LYS A 45 2.79 -6.26 -25.11
CA LYS A 45 3.36 -7.39 -25.87
C LYS A 45 2.89 -8.79 -25.44
N LYS A 46 2.19 -8.95 -24.29
CA LYS A 46 1.82 -10.30 -23.78
C LYS A 46 0.36 -10.51 -23.32
N HIS A 47 -0.53 -9.53 -23.39
CA HIS A 47 -1.87 -9.66 -22.81
C HIS A 47 -3.00 -9.13 -23.70
N SER A 48 -3.16 -9.69 -24.88
CA SER A 48 -4.35 -9.45 -25.73
C SER A 48 -5.69 -9.88 -25.06
N GLU A 49 -5.63 -10.71 -24.03
CA GLU A 49 -6.82 -11.21 -23.32
C GLU A 49 -7.31 -10.33 -22.18
N ILE A 50 -6.43 -9.54 -21.55
CA ILE A 50 -6.83 -8.56 -20.50
C ILE A 50 -7.48 -7.32 -21.11
N GLU A 51 -7.21 -7.02 -22.38
CA GLU A 51 -7.83 -5.90 -23.10
C GLU A 51 -9.33 -6.10 -23.37
N SER A 52 -9.85 -7.30 -23.20
CA SER A 52 -11.29 -7.59 -23.42
C SER A 52 -12.20 -7.15 -22.26
N MET A 53 -11.66 -6.85 -21.07
CA MET A 53 -12.49 -6.39 -19.95
C MET A 53 -12.84 -4.93 -20.08
N SER A 54 -14.13 -4.58 -19.91
CA SER A 54 -14.56 -3.19 -19.85
C SER A 54 -13.96 -2.45 -18.63
N ALA A 55 -13.89 -1.12 -18.70
CA ALA A 55 -13.42 -0.31 -17.58
C ALA A 55 -14.27 -0.54 -16.31
N ASN A 56 -15.59 -0.72 -16.48
CA ASN A 56 -16.51 -1.00 -15.37
C ASN A 56 -16.24 -2.38 -14.76
N ASP A 57 -15.98 -3.41 -15.57
CA ASP A 57 -15.67 -4.74 -15.05
C ASP A 57 -14.36 -4.74 -14.26
N ARG A 58 -13.35 -4.00 -14.73
CA ARG A 58 -12.08 -3.82 -14.00
C ARG A 58 -12.30 -3.12 -12.67
N LEU A 59 -13.07 -2.02 -12.64
CA LEU A 59 -13.39 -1.31 -11.42
C LEU A 59 -14.15 -2.20 -10.43
N THR A 60 -15.11 -2.98 -10.92
CA THR A 60 -15.86 -3.95 -10.12
C THR A 60 -14.92 -4.99 -9.51
N GLN A 61 -14.03 -5.56 -10.33
CA GLN A 61 -13.06 -6.56 -9.88
C GLN A 61 -12.10 -5.98 -8.82
N ASP A 62 -11.59 -4.77 -9.03
CA ASP A 62 -10.71 -4.10 -8.08
C ASP A 62 -11.43 -3.81 -6.75
N SER A 63 -12.70 -3.35 -6.81
CA SER A 63 -13.54 -3.11 -5.63
C SER A 63 -13.82 -4.40 -4.86
N MET A 64 -14.13 -5.50 -5.56
CA MET A 64 -14.31 -6.81 -4.94
C MET A 64 -13.02 -7.32 -4.28
N THR A 65 -11.88 -7.11 -4.93
CA THR A 65 -10.57 -7.48 -4.39
C THR A 65 -10.25 -6.67 -3.12
N ARG A 66 -10.52 -5.37 -3.11
CA ARG A 66 -10.40 -4.52 -1.92
C ARG A 66 -11.27 -5.02 -0.77
N ALA A 67 -12.53 -5.34 -1.04
CA ALA A 67 -13.44 -5.87 -0.03
C ALA A 67 -12.97 -7.23 0.53
N ARG A 68 -12.38 -8.09 -0.31
CA ARG A 68 -11.77 -9.35 0.13
C ARG A 68 -10.54 -9.13 1.00
N ILE A 69 -9.63 -8.24 0.62
CA ILE A 69 -8.48 -7.88 1.44
C ILE A 69 -8.98 -7.38 2.81
N HIS A 70 -9.89 -6.42 2.84
CA HIS A 70 -10.43 -5.88 4.09
C HIS A 70 -11.05 -6.96 5.00
N ARG A 71 -11.74 -7.95 4.42
CA ARG A 71 -12.43 -9.00 5.18
C ARG A 71 -11.49 -10.09 5.71
N ASN A 72 -10.41 -10.39 4.98
CA ASN A 72 -9.58 -11.57 5.25
C ASN A 72 -8.21 -11.24 5.85
N THR A 73 -7.84 -9.96 5.94
CA THR A 73 -6.60 -9.55 6.60
C THR A 73 -6.88 -8.87 7.94
N SER A 74 -5.86 -8.79 8.79
CA SER A 74 -5.99 -8.02 10.03
C SER A 74 -6.19 -6.54 9.70
N GLN A 75 -6.91 -5.83 10.56
CA GLN A 75 -7.20 -4.41 10.38
C GLN A 75 -5.91 -3.56 10.28
N SER A 76 -4.88 -3.90 11.06
CA SER A 76 -3.59 -3.23 10.99
C SER A 76 -2.87 -3.45 9.66
N ALA A 77 -2.93 -4.67 9.12
CA ALA A 77 -2.37 -4.99 7.82
C ALA A 77 -3.13 -4.27 6.68
N PHE A 78 -4.46 -4.20 6.77
CA PHE A 78 -5.27 -3.41 5.85
C PHE A 78 -4.89 -1.93 5.88
N TYR A 79 -4.74 -1.33 7.07
CA TYR A 79 -4.31 0.06 7.18
C TYR A 79 -2.90 0.30 6.61
N ALA A 80 -1.99 -0.67 6.71
CA ALA A 80 -0.66 -0.54 6.11
C ALA A 80 -0.73 -0.38 4.58
N VAL A 81 -1.53 -1.20 3.90
CA VAL A 81 -1.68 -1.08 2.44
C VAL A 81 -2.51 0.13 2.02
N VAL A 82 -3.50 0.54 2.80
CA VAL A 82 -4.25 1.80 2.56
C VAL A 82 -3.33 3.02 2.71
N ALA A 83 -2.53 3.10 3.77
CA ALA A 83 -1.59 4.20 3.98
C ALA A 83 -0.60 4.33 2.81
N LYS A 84 -0.13 3.20 2.26
CA LYS A 84 0.89 3.17 1.21
C LYS A 84 0.33 3.35 -0.20
N TYR A 85 -0.81 2.73 -0.49
CA TYR A 85 -1.35 2.61 -1.84
C TYR A 85 -2.73 3.26 -2.03
N GLY A 86 -3.37 3.73 -0.97
CA GLY A 86 -4.67 4.39 -1.06
C GLY A 86 -4.64 5.63 -1.95
N ALA A 87 -5.67 5.85 -2.74
CA ALA A 87 -5.80 7.01 -3.61
C ALA A 87 -6.33 8.24 -2.86
N ASP A 88 -7.24 8.02 -1.91
CA ASP A 88 -7.82 9.07 -1.09
C ASP A 88 -6.85 9.50 0.01
N GLU A 89 -6.51 10.80 0.03
CA GLU A 89 -5.58 11.38 1.00
C GLU A 89 -6.12 11.33 2.43
N GLN A 90 -7.43 11.55 2.60
CA GLN A 90 -8.07 11.50 3.91
C GLN A 90 -8.08 10.07 4.46
N GLU A 91 -8.38 9.08 3.63
CA GLU A 91 -8.34 7.68 4.01
C GLU A 91 -6.91 7.25 4.39
N ARG A 92 -5.91 7.69 3.62
CA ARG A 92 -4.49 7.47 3.95
C ARG A 92 -4.10 8.10 5.28
N ALA A 93 -4.53 9.35 5.54
CA ALA A 93 -4.27 10.02 6.80
C ALA A 93 -4.89 9.28 7.99
N ASN A 94 -6.13 8.81 7.85
CA ASN A 94 -6.79 7.99 8.86
C ASN A 94 -6.04 6.67 9.10
N ALA A 95 -5.63 5.99 8.05
CA ALA A 95 -4.86 4.75 8.13
C ALA A 95 -3.51 4.97 8.84
N VAL A 96 -2.80 6.06 8.57
CA VAL A 96 -1.58 6.43 9.27
C VAL A 96 -1.83 6.65 10.77
N ASN A 97 -2.91 7.34 11.15
CA ASN A 97 -3.26 7.55 12.55
C ASN A 97 -3.55 6.24 13.29
N GLU A 98 -4.22 5.29 12.64
CA GLU A 98 -4.45 3.96 13.23
C GLU A 98 -3.14 3.17 13.35
N LEU A 99 -2.26 3.22 12.35
CA LEU A 99 -0.95 2.58 12.42
C LEU A 99 -0.07 3.13 13.56
N VAL A 100 -0.15 4.43 13.87
CA VAL A 100 0.57 5.03 15.01
C VAL A 100 0.20 4.33 16.33
N ARG A 101 -1.07 3.91 16.48
CA ARG A 101 -1.55 3.20 17.68
C ARG A 101 -1.08 1.76 17.74
N VAL A 102 -0.93 1.12 16.59
CA VAL A 102 -0.57 -0.31 16.47
C VAL A 102 0.94 -0.52 16.55
N VAL A 103 1.72 0.38 15.94
CA VAL A 103 3.18 0.26 15.89
C VAL A 103 3.79 0.49 17.27
N VAL A 104 4.48 -0.53 17.77
CA VAL A 104 5.14 -0.48 19.09
C VAL A 104 6.59 -0.09 18.93
N CYS A 105 6.99 1.03 19.58
CA CYS A 105 8.38 1.44 19.66
C CYS A 105 8.58 2.24 20.96
N GLU A 106 9.34 1.71 21.89
CA GLU A 106 9.57 2.32 23.20
C GLU A 106 10.37 3.62 23.10
N GLY A 107 10.00 4.60 23.94
CA GLY A 107 10.68 5.90 24.00
C GLY A 107 10.59 6.71 22.71
N VAL A 108 9.46 6.59 21.99
CA VAL A 108 9.17 7.31 20.75
C VAL A 108 7.82 7.99 20.89
N SER A 109 7.75 9.28 20.55
CA SER A 109 6.49 10.01 20.49
C SER A 109 5.63 9.56 19.31
N ASP A 110 4.31 9.73 19.41
CA ASP A 110 3.38 9.42 18.33
C ASP A 110 3.63 10.30 17.09
N ASP A 111 4.11 11.53 17.26
CA ASP A 111 4.48 12.39 16.14
C ASP A 111 5.69 11.85 15.38
N PHE A 112 6.68 11.30 16.06
CA PHE A 112 7.80 10.63 15.42
C PHE A 112 7.34 9.38 14.67
N LYS A 113 6.49 8.53 15.27
CA LYS A 113 5.91 7.35 14.59
C LYS A 113 5.14 7.78 13.34
N ARG A 114 4.25 8.78 13.47
CA ARG A 114 3.47 9.33 12.34
C ARG A 114 4.37 9.76 11.20
N LEU A 115 5.44 10.45 11.53
CA LEU A 115 6.41 10.94 10.56
C LEU A 115 7.13 9.79 9.82
N ILE A 116 7.54 8.74 10.55
CA ILE A 116 8.17 7.56 9.94
C ILE A 116 7.18 6.79 9.07
N ILE A 117 5.93 6.63 9.51
CA ILE A 117 4.88 5.96 8.75
C ILE A 117 4.58 6.72 7.45
N TRP A 118 4.44 8.05 7.49
CA TRP A 118 4.30 8.87 6.30
C TRP A 118 5.50 8.74 5.36
N THR A 119 6.70 8.72 5.93
CA THR A 119 7.94 8.56 5.15
C THR A 119 7.99 7.19 4.46
N TRP A 120 7.56 6.13 5.14
CA TRP A 120 7.47 4.79 4.58
C TRP A 120 6.39 4.68 3.50
N ALA A 121 5.22 5.30 3.72
CA ALA A 121 4.09 5.31 2.80
C ALA A 121 4.31 6.21 1.57
N SER A 122 5.26 7.16 1.62
CA SER A 122 5.53 8.11 0.55
C SER A 122 6.68 7.64 -0.32
N ILE A 123 6.47 7.58 -1.62
CA ILE A 123 7.49 7.19 -2.61
C ILE A 123 8.57 8.29 -2.76
N SER A 124 8.22 9.54 -2.43
CA SER A 124 9.10 10.70 -2.58
C SER A 124 9.48 11.29 -1.23
N ILE A 125 10.63 10.88 -0.70
CA ILE A 125 11.22 11.50 0.49
C ILE A 125 12.13 12.64 0.04
N LYS A 126 11.83 13.88 0.44
CA LYS A 126 12.76 15.00 0.25
C LYS A 126 14.01 14.73 1.10
N ARG A 127 15.20 14.76 0.46
CA ARG A 127 16.49 14.78 1.17
C ARG A 127 16.45 15.86 2.27
N GLY A 128 16.99 15.59 3.43
CA GLY A 128 16.98 16.52 4.56
C GLY A 128 15.82 16.35 5.54
N PHE A 129 14.87 15.47 5.25
CA PHE A 129 13.75 15.24 6.16
C PHE A 129 14.19 14.47 7.43
N ILE A 130 15.08 13.49 7.27
CA ILE A 130 15.63 12.72 8.39
C ILE A 130 16.54 13.59 9.25
N GLU A 131 17.32 14.49 8.63
CA GLU A 131 18.16 15.45 9.35
C GLU A 131 17.31 16.33 10.26
N ARG A 132 16.17 16.85 9.79
CA ARG A 132 15.25 17.64 10.63
C ARG A 132 14.71 16.85 11.83
N ILE A 133 14.45 15.55 11.65
CA ILE A 133 14.01 14.69 12.76
C ILE A 133 15.13 14.53 13.78
N VAL A 134 16.36 14.34 13.31
CA VAL A 134 17.54 14.23 14.19
C VAL A 134 17.71 15.52 15.01
N ASP A 135 17.57 16.67 14.36
CA ASP A 135 17.71 17.98 15.01
C ASP A 135 16.58 18.25 16.03
N MET A 136 15.38 17.71 15.81
CA MET A 136 14.23 17.85 16.72
C MET A 136 14.26 16.86 17.89
N CYS A 137 15.03 15.79 17.82
CA CYS A 137 15.11 14.77 18.83
C CYS A 137 16.44 14.91 19.59
N GLU A 138 16.41 15.07 20.91
CA GLU A 138 17.60 15.06 21.79
C GLU A 138 18.27 13.67 21.87
N GLN A 139 18.23 12.90 20.79
CA GLN A 139 18.74 11.53 20.72
C GLN A 139 19.86 11.41 19.68
N SER A 140 20.78 10.49 19.91
CA SER A 140 21.84 10.25 18.95
C SER A 140 21.28 9.78 17.59
N ARG A 141 21.91 10.21 16.50
CA ARG A 141 21.56 9.81 15.14
C ARG A 141 21.42 8.30 14.99
N ALA A 142 22.35 7.52 15.58
CA ALA A 142 22.30 6.06 15.56
C ALA A 142 21.04 5.49 16.22
N THR A 143 20.60 6.07 17.34
CA THR A 143 19.36 5.66 18.03
C THR A 143 18.14 5.94 17.19
N ILE A 144 18.06 7.11 16.55
CA ILE A 144 16.96 7.49 15.67
C ILE A 144 16.87 6.54 14.47
N PHE A 145 17.99 6.22 13.82
CA PHE A 145 18.01 5.25 12.71
C PHE A 145 17.58 3.84 13.14
N ARG A 146 17.97 3.39 14.34
CA ARG A 146 17.55 2.10 14.89
C ARG A 146 16.03 2.06 15.11
N LYS A 147 15.47 3.12 15.72
CA LYS A 147 14.03 3.25 15.96
C LYS A 147 13.25 3.33 14.65
N LYS A 148 13.72 4.13 13.68
CA LYS A 148 13.15 4.19 12.34
C LYS A 148 13.10 2.80 11.71
N ARG A 149 14.20 2.05 11.74
CA ARG A 149 14.27 0.70 11.17
C ARG A 149 13.27 -0.23 11.84
N ALA A 150 13.19 -0.24 13.17
CA ALA A 150 12.24 -1.08 13.90
C ALA A 150 10.78 -0.81 13.51
N ILE A 151 10.41 0.46 13.32
CA ILE A 151 9.07 0.84 12.85
C ILE A 151 8.86 0.38 11.40
N THR A 152 9.83 0.63 10.53
CA THR A 152 9.74 0.26 9.10
C THR A 152 9.65 -1.25 8.92
N ASP A 153 10.37 -2.04 9.70
CA ASP A 153 10.33 -3.50 9.65
C ASP A 153 8.95 -4.03 10.05
N GLN A 154 8.31 -3.47 11.10
CA GLN A 154 6.91 -3.80 11.45
C GLN A 154 5.93 -3.49 10.33
N LEU A 155 6.07 -2.33 9.68
CA LEU A 155 5.18 -1.93 8.57
C LEU A 155 5.37 -2.84 7.34
N ASN A 156 6.60 -3.23 7.03
CA ASN A 156 6.89 -4.16 5.95
C ASN A 156 6.31 -5.57 6.21
N GLU A 157 6.33 -6.04 7.46
CA GLU A 157 5.71 -7.31 7.83
C GLU A 157 4.17 -7.23 7.70
N LEU A 158 3.54 -6.13 8.09
CA LEU A 158 2.10 -5.94 7.87
C LEU A 158 1.75 -5.96 6.38
N GLU A 159 2.51 -5.27 5.53
CA GLU A 159 2.32 -5.28 4.08
C GLU A 159 2.49 -6.69 3.49
N LYS A 160 3.52 -7.41 3.92
CA LYS A 160 3.80 -8.78 3.48
C LYS A 160 2.70 -9.76 3.89
N THR A 161 2.10 -9.57 5.08
CA THR A 161 0.96 -10.37 5.52
C THR A 161 -0.19 -10.25 4.53
N VAL A 162 -0.53 -9.03 4.08
CA VAL A 162 -1.59 -8.84 3.07
C VAL A 162 -1.28 -9.56 1.76
N ALA A 163 -0.04 -9.52 1.29
CA ALA A 163 0.35 -10.22 0.07
C ALA A 163 0.20 -11.74 0.21
N THR A 164 0.57 -12.27 1.38
CA THR A 164 0.44 -13.71 1.68
C THR A 164 -1.03 -14.14 1.76
N ASP A 165 -1.85 -13.39 2.49
CA ASP A 165 -3.28 -13.66 2.64
C ASP A 165 -4.00 -13.58 1.28
N LEU A 166 -3.67 -12.57 0.47
CA LEU A 166 -4.23 -12.41 -0.86
C LEU A 166 -3.82 -13.56 -1.80
N SER A 167 -2.58 -14.02 -1.71
CA SER A 167 -2.10 -15.18 -2.48
C SER A 167 -2.91 -16.44 -2.16
N ALA A 168 -3.24 -16.67 -0.90
CA ALA A 168 -4.10 -17.79 -0.48
C ALA A 168 -5.51 -17.64 -1.06
N ILE A 169 -6.12 -16.45 -0.94
CA ILE A 169 -7.47 -16.16 -1.44
C ILE A 169 -7.56 -16.32 -2.97
N LEU A 170 -6.55 -15.85 -3.69
CA LEU A 170 -6.54 -15.95 -5.16
C LEU A 170 -6.37 -17.39 -5.64
N LYS A 171 -5.63 -18.23 -4.90
CA LYS A 171 -5.52 -19.67 -5.20
C LYS A 171 -6.84 -20.40 -5.00
N ASP A 172 -7.55 -20.12 -3.93
CA ASP A 172 -8.85 -20.74 -3.65
C ASP A 172 -9.89 -20.41 -4.74
N VAL A 173 -9.86 -19.20 -5.28
CA VAL A 173 -10.76 -18.77 -6.36
C VAL A 173 -10.40 -19.42 -7.72
N CYS A 174 -9.12 -19.76 -7.93
CA CYS A 174 -8.69 -20.44 -9.15
C CYS A 174 -8.94 -21.95 -9.13
N LEU A 175 -9.25 -22.54 -7.96
CA LEU A 175 -9.49 -23.98 -7.78
C LEU A 175 -10.99 -24.33 -7.72
N SER A 176 -11.87 -23.35 -7.68
CA SER A 176 -13.34 -23.50 -7.70
C SER A 176 -13.91 -23.13 -9.07
#